data_0568b92d6a7a2d07b988a855cabf2e6a
#
_entry.id   0568b92d6a7a2d07b988a855cabf2e6a
#
_cell.length_a   1.000
_cell.length_b   1.000
_cell.length_c   1.000
_cell.angle_alpha   90.00
_cell.angle_beta   90.00
_cell.angle_gamma   90.00
#
_symmetry.space_group_name_H-M   'P 1'
#
loop_
_entity.id
_entity.type
_entity.pdbx_description
1 polymer ?
#
loop_
_entity_poly.entity_id
_entity_poly.type
_entity_poly.pdbx_seq_one_letter_code
_entity_poly.pdbx_strand_id
1 'polypeptide(L)'
;MAFDPRTKEERKLFPFWTLIVIAGCAALWVFGAKIYQESMAAYQSYAAITQNVAQNTYYPGVTVDGVELGGMTREEAGVLFGSRQQETSSAFSLVVQAGERKWRITSDEVPMTFDAQTVLDEAYNIGRYGTLEERLAAIDDAKTNGAAFTTGFSYDRTAIDRLVEIIADSLEYDATDATLAAFDVQTRTFTFSEAKPGYRVNRTALQEDILAALDEGAYDRVIVPKGEQVEPTITKSQLVGQFGLISSFTTTTTKDKDLSLIHI
;
A
#
# COMPACT_ATOMS: atom_id res chain seq x y z
N MET A 1 -77.06 -34.09 81.27
CA MET A 1 -75.96 -34.03 80.40
C MET A 1 -76.49 -34.26 78.99
N ALA A 2 -76.63 -33.23 78.16
CA ALA A 2 -77.15 -33.33 76.79
C ALA A 2 -75.96 -33.63 75.88
N PHE A 3 -76.07 -34.69 75.14
CA PHE A 3 -75.06 -35.13 74.11
C PHE A 3 -75.28 -34.24 72.89
N ASP A 4 -74.32 -33.40 72.56
CA ASP A 4 -74.35 -32.55 71.36
C ASP A 4 -73.80 -33.35 70.14
N PRO A 5 -74.65 -33.72 69.19
CA PRO A 5 -74.24 -34.57 68.05
C PRO A 5 -73.47 -33.82 67.02
N ARG A 6 -73.28 -32.52 67.10
CA ARG A 6 -72.66 -31.69 66.09
C ARG A 6 -71.11 -31.75 66.07
N THR A 7 -70.55 -32.32 67.11
CA THR A 7 -69.08 -32.30 67.25
C THR A 7 -68.35 -33.38 66.51
N LYS A 8 -69.00 -34.39 65.93
CA LYS A 8 -68.34 -35.49 65.24
C LYS A 8 -68.14 -35.29 63.71
N GLU A 9 -69.13 -34.58 63.09
CA GLU A 9 -69.01 -34.32 61.65
C GLU A 9 -68.07 -33.12 61.31
N GLU A 10 -68.15 -32.07 62.14
CA GLU A 10 -67.26 -30.94 61.99
C GLU A 10 -65.77 -31.30 62.20
N ARG A 11 -65.46 -32.26 63.02
CA ARG A 11 -64.06 -32.75 63.20
C ARG A 11 -63.54 -33.54 62.03
N LYS A 12 -64.34 -34.05 61.12
CA LYS A 12 -63.92 -34.78 59.93
C LYS A 12 -63.74 -33.87 58.72
N LEU A 13 -64.46 -32.78 58.65
CA LEU A 13 -64.37 -31.79 57.59
C LEU A 13 -63.15 -30.87 57.74
N PHE A 14 -62.75 -30.54 58.98
CA PHE A 14 -61.61 -29.68 59.27
C PHE A 14 -60.25 -30.21 58.62
N PRO A 15 -59.89 -31.48 58.78
CA PRO A 15 -58.66 -31.99 58.17
C PRO A 15 -58.72 -32.09 56.63
N PHE A 16 -59.94 -32.22 56.06
CA PHE A 16 -60.12 -32.27 54.63
C PHE A 16 -59.93 -30.91 53.98
N TRP A 17 -60.47 -29.87 54.55
CA TRP A 17 -60.27 -28.48 54.07
C TRP A 17 -58.79 -28.03 54.20
N THR A 18 -58.12 -28.37 55.26
CA THR A 18 -56.73 -28.06 55.46
C THR A 18 -55.86 -28.78 54.44
N LEU A 19 -56.15 -30.02 54.06
CA LEU A 19 -55.47 -30.72 53.01
C LEU A 19 -55.67 -30.07 51.64
N ILE A 20 -56.89 -29.55 51.33
CA ILE A 20 -57.15 -28.80 50.08
C ILE A 20 -56.34 -27.49 50.03
N VAL A 21 -56.31 -26.76 51.16
CA VAL A 21 -55.50 -25.52 51.21
C VAL A 21 -54.04 -25.79 51.11
N ILE A 22 -53.52 -26.80 51.77
CA ILE A 22 -52.11 -27.21 51.67
C ILE A 22 -51.77 -27.65 50.23
N ALA A 23 -52.65 -28.45 49.59
CA ALA A 23 -52.48 -28.87 48.20
C ALA A 23 -52.54 -27.68 47.24
N GLY A 24 -53.43 -26.70 47.46
CA GLY A 24 -53.52 -25.46 46.71
C GLY A 24 -52.28 -24.59 46.86
N CYS A 25 -51.79 -24.43 48.07
CA CYS A 25 -50.54 -23.70 48.35
C CYS A 25 -49.32 -24.41 47.72
N ALA A 26 -49.27 -25.74 47.79
CA ALA A 26 -48.20 -26.51 47.16
C ALA A 26 -48.23 -26.37 45.62
N ALA A 27 -49.44 -26.45 45.03
CA ALA A 27 -49.61 -26.23 43.59
C ALA A 27 -49.21 -24.83 43.15
N LEU A 28 -49.59 -23.78 43.89
CA LEU A 28 -49.16 -22.40 43.61
C LEU A 28 -47.64 -22.22 43.78
N TRP A 29 -47.07 -22.86 44.79
CA TRP A 29 -45.60 -22.83 44.96
C TRP A 29 -44.87 -23.52 43.82
N VAL A 30 -45.31 -24.71 43.41
CA VAL A 30 -44.72 -25.44 42.24
C VAL A 30 -44.89 -24.62 40.97
N PHE A 31 -46.06 -24.03 40.72
CA PHE A 31 -46.33 -23.18 39.56
C PHE A 31 -45.49 -21.89 39.59
N GLY A 32 -45.41 -21.25 40.72
CA GLY A 32 -44.54 -20.08 40.91
C GLY A 32 -43.07 -20.38 40.74
N ALA A 33 -42.63 -21.53 41.29
CA ALA A 33 -41.24 -22.00 41.10
C ALA A 33 -40.90 -22.27 39.64
N LYS A 34 -41.85 -22.87 38.88
CA LYS A 34 -41.68 -23.13 37.44
C LYS A 34 -41.58 -21.82 36.66
N ILE A 35 -42.46 -20.87 36.86
CA ILE A 35 -42.40 -19.54 36.22
C ILE A 35 -41.08 -18.84 36.57
N TYR A 36 -40.64 -18.89 37.82
CA TYR A 36 -39.37 -18.31 38.25
C TYR A 36 -38.17 -18.98 37.55
N GLN A 37 -38.14 -20.30 37.47
CA GLN A 37 -37.08 -21.04 36.75
C GLN A 37 -37.02 -20.68 35.25
N GLU A 38 -38.20 -20.62 34.59
CA GLU A 38 -38.29 -20.26 33.17
C GLU A 38 -37.83 -18.80 32.95
N SER A 39 -38.24 -17.87 33.81
CA SER A 39 -37.80 -16.46 33.72
C SER A 39 -36.32 -16.28 34.02
N MET A 40 -35.76 -17.03 34.97
CA MET A 40 -34.34 -17.01 35.28
C MET A 40 -33.50 -17.64 34.17
N ALA A 41 -33.97 -18.71 33.55
CA ALA A 41 -33.31 -19.33 32.41
C ALA A 41 -33.27 -18.36 31.22
N ALA A 42 -34.40 -17.69 30.93
CA ALA A 42 -34.47 -16.67 29.89
C ALA A 42 -33.56 -15.46 30.21
N TYR A 43 -33.49 -15.00 31.44
CA TYR A 43 -32.60 -13.94 31.85
C TYR A 43 -31.11 -14.35 31.72
N GLN A 44 -30.75 -15.56 32.14
CA GLN A 44 -29.38 -16.07 32.03
C GLN A 44 -28.95 -16.23 30.57
N SER A 45 -29.86 -16.71 29.72
CA SER A 45 -29.58 -16.81 28.27
C SER A 45 -29.38 -15.43 27.64
N TYR A 46 -30.21 -14.46 27.97
CA TYR A 46 -30.07 -13.08 27.51
C TYR A 46 -28.78 -12.43 28.03
N ALA A 47 -28.43 -12.65 29.28
CA ALA A 47 -27.18 -12.14 29.86
C ALA A 47 -25.95 -12.75 29.20
N ALA A 48 -25.97 -14.06 28.93
CA ALA A 48 -24.88 -14.75 28.23
C ALA A 48 -24.73 -14.23 26.78
N ILE A 49 -25.84 -14.03 26.07
CA ILE A 49 -25.84 -13.45 24.72
C ILE A 49 -25.25 -12.03 24.76
N THR A 50 -25.71 -11.19 25.70
CA THR A 50 -25.23 -9.80 25.82
C THR A 50 -23.74 -9.74 26.16
N GLN A 51 -23.27 -10.64 27.01
CA GLN A 51 -21.85 -10.73 27.37
C GLN A 51 -20.98 -11.17 26.18
N ASN A 52 -21.44 -12.14 25.38
CA ASN A 52 -20.74 -12.55 24.17
C ASN A 52 -20.68 -11.45 23.11
N VAL A 53 -21.71 -10.59 23.04
CA VAL A 53 -21.75 -9.44 22.12
C VAL A 53 -20.95 -8.25 22.64
N ALA A 54 -20.57 -8.21 23.91
CA ALA A 54 -19.87 -7.09 24.54
C ALA A 54 -18.36 -7.31 24.73
N GLN A 55 -17.77 -8.36 24.13
CA GLN A 55 -16.35 -8.63 24.27
C GLN A 55 -15.48 -7.58 23.58
N ASN A 56 -14.29 -7.31 24.18
CA ASN A 56 -13.32 -6.32 23.67
C ASN A 56 -12.27 -6.93 22.75
N THR A 57 -12.54 -8.11 22.19
CA THR A 57 -11.65 -8.82 21.26
C THR A 57 -12.34 -8.99 19.93
N TYR A 58 -11.56 -9.20 18.85
CA TYR A 58 -12.14 -9.56 17.55
C TYR A 58 -13.00 -10.82 17.67
N TYR A 59 -14.07 -10.88 16.90
CA TYR A 59 -14.91 -12.07 16.84
C TYR A 59 -14.26 -13.20 16.05
N PRO A 60 -14.56 -14.46 16.39
CA PRO A 60 -14.06 -15.61 15.64
C PRO A 60 -14.45 -15.55 14.15
N GLY A 61 -13.56 -15.98 13.28
CA GLY A 61 -13.75 -15.97 11.83
C GLY A 61 -13.38 -14.66 11.15
N VAL A 62 -12.95 -13.64 11.93
CA VAL A 62 -12.41 -12.39 11.38
C VAL A 62 -10.93 -12.58 11.08
N THR A 63 -10.55 -12.42 9.81
CA THR A 63 -9.16 -12.53 9.35
C THR A 63 -8.69 -11.25 8.67
N VAL A 64 -7.42 -10.92 8.84
CA VAL A 64 -6.75 -9.83 8.10
C VAL A 64 -5.47 -10.42 7.50
N ASP A 65 -5.28 -10.30 6.20
CA ASP A 65 -4.18 -10.91 5.44
C ASP A 65 -4.00 -12.39 5.73
N GLY A 66 -5.11 -13.12 5.90
CA GLY A 66 -5.12 -14.54 6.22
C GLY A 66 -4.75 -14.89 7.67
N VAL A 67 -4.55 -13.88 8.53
CA VAL A 67 -4.30 -14.07 9.97
C VAL A 67 -5.63 -14.04 10.72
N GLU A 68 -5.93 -15.09 11.47
CA GLU A 68 -7.10 -15.15 12.36
C GLU A 68 -6.90 -14.19 13.55
N LEU A 69 -7.82 -13.24 13.71
CA LEU A 69 -7.81 -12.26 14.79
C LEU A 69 -8.75 -12.63 15.95
N GLY A 70 -9.59 -13.66 15.76
CA GLY A 70 -10.57 -14.06 16.77
C GLY A 70 -9.95 -14.26 18.15
N GLY A 71 -10.47 -13.53 19.14
CA GLY A 71 -9.98 -13.53 20.52
C GLY A 71 -8.82 -12.56 20.81
N MET A 72 -8.20 -11.95 19.82
CA MET A 72 -7.19 -10.89 20.02
C MET A 72 -7.85 -9.58 20.40
N THR A 73 -7.16 -8.76 21.19
CA THR A 73 -7.52 -7.36 21.43
C THR A 73 -7.06 -6.48 20.25
N ARG A 74 -7.57 -5.24 20.18
CA ARG A 74 -7.11 -4.26 19.19
C ARG A 74 -5.62 -3.95 19.32
N GLU A 75 -5.13 -3.91 20.56
CA GLU A 75 -3.73 -3.63 20.87
C GLU A 75 -2.84 -4.76 20.38
N GLU A 76 -3.19 -6.02 20.62
CA GLU A 76 -2.43 -7.19 20.17
C GLU A 76 -2.38 -7.26 18.64
N ALA A 77 -3.52 -7.06 17.96
CA ALA A 77 -3.57 -7.00 16.51
C ALA A 77 -2.73 -5.82 15.97
N GLY A 78 -2.84 -4.64 16.59
CA GLY A 78 -2.06 -3.47 16.22
C GLY A 78 -0.54 -3.69 16.33
N VAL A 79 -0.07 -4.34 17.39
CA VAL A 79 1.35 -4.70 17.54
C VAL A 79 1.80 -5.70 16.48
N LEU A 80 0.98 -6.73 16.20
CA LEU A 80 1.28 -7.75 15.20
C LEU A 80 1.43 -7.13 13.80
N PHE A 81 0.47 -6.30 13.39
CA PHE A 81 0.49 -5.67 12.06
C PHE A 81 1.52 -4.54 11.98
N GLY A 82 1.77 -3.82 13.07
CA GLY A 82 2.85 -2.84 13.16
C GLY A 82 4.23 -3.48 12.96
N SER A 83 4.48 -4.67 13.51
CA SER A 83 5.72 -5.41 13.28
C SER A 83 5.89 -5.82 11.82
N ARG A 84 4.83 -6.33 11.18
CA ARG A 84 4.84 -6.69 9.76
C ARG A 84 5.07 -5.48 8.85
N GLN A 85 4.43 -4.36 9.16
CA GLN A 85 4.68 -3.10 8.46
C GLN A 85 6.15 -2.68 8.53
N GLN A 86 6.75 -2.77 9.71
CA GLN A 86 8.16 -2.45 9.92
C GLN A 86 9.08 -3.39 9.13
N GLU A 87 8.79 -4.68 9.10
CA GLU A 87 9.52 -5.67 8.31
C GLU A 87 9.44 -5.36 6.82
N THR A 88 8.25 -5.08 6.29
CA THR A 88 8.03 -4.71 4.88
C THR A 88 8.79 -3.44 4.52
N SER A 89 8.68 -2.39 5.33
CA SER A 89 9.41 -1.14 5.12
C SER A 89 10.93 -1.34 5.12
N SER A 90 11.44 -2.20 6.00
CA SER A 90 12.88 -2.47 6.11
C SER A 90 13.40 -3.33 4.96
N ALA A 91 12.57 -4.20 4.41
CA ALA A 91 12.92 -5.06 3.28
C ALA A 91 12.90 -4.32 1.94
N PHE A 92 12.23 -3.16 1.87
CA PHE A 92 12.11 -2.38 0.65
C PHE A 92 13.47 -1.81 0.20
N SER A 93 13.97 -2.27 -0.93
CA SER A 93 15.24 -1.81 -1.50
C SER A 93 15.30 -2.07 -3.01
N LEU A 94 14.70 -1.18 -3.80
CA LEU A 94 14.83 -1.21 -5.25
C LEU A 94 16.19 -0.65 -5.70
N VAL A 95 16.73 -1.20 -6.78
CA VAL A 95 17.96 -0.71 -7.39
C VAL A 95 17.68 -0.30 -8.84
N VAL A 96 17.90 0.97 -9.15
CA VAL A 96 17.97 1.45 -10.54
C VAL A 96 19.44 1.42 -10.96
N GLN A 97 19.77 0.75 -12.06
CA GLN A 97 21.12 0.60 -12.53
C GLN A 97 21.27 1.02 -14.00
N ALA A 98 22.22 1.91 -14.27
CA ALA A 98 22.59 2.33 -15.62
C ALA A 98 24.11 2.23 -15.79
N GLY A 99 24.57 1.16 -16.46
CA GLY A 99 25.99 0.84 -16.54
C GLY A 99 26.59 0.59 -15.15
N GLU A 100 27.59 1.38 -14.76
CA GLU A 100 28.22 1.30 -13.45
C GLU A 100 27.51 2.12 -12.36
N ARG A 101 26.60 3.03 -12.75
CA ARG A 101 25.85 3.86 -11.81
C ARG A 101 24.69 3.09 -11.22
N LYS A 102 24.50 3.25 -9.91
CA LYS A 102 23.41 2.60 -9.16
C LYS A 102 22.76 3.60 -8.21
N TRP A 103 21.46 3.63 -8.23
CA TRP A 103 20.64 4.34 -7.27
C TRP A 103 19.84 3.31 -6.47
N ARG A 104 19.96 3.38 -5.17
CA ARG A 104 19.17 2.56 -4.26
C ARG A 104 17.98 3.40 -3.80
N ILE A 105 16.80 2.85 -3.91
CA ILE A 105 15.54 3.46 -3.48
C ILE A 105 15.04 2.64 -2.31
N THR A 106 14.91 3.27 -1.15
CA THR A 106 14.45 2.67 0.10
C THR A 106 13.21 3.41 0.61
N SER A 107 12.65 2.96 1.73
CA SER A 107 11.53 3.65 2.39
C SER A 107 11.88 5.04 2.89
N ASP A 108 13.15 5.39 2.98
CA ASP A 108 13.59 6.73 3.36
C ASP A 108 13.41 7.73 2.21
N GLU A 109 13.65 7.29 0.97
CA GLU A 109 13.46 8.11 -0.22
C GLU A 109 12.01 8.11 -0.72
N VAL A 110 11.30 6.98 -0.57
CA VAL A 110 9.89 6.82 -0.96
C VAL A 110 9.07 6.41 0.26
N PRO A 111 8.53 7.37 1.03
CA PRO A 111 7.68 7.07 2.17
C PRO A 111 6.49 6.21 1.79
N MET A 112 6.24 5.17 2.59
CA MET A 112 5.12 4.26 2.47
C MET A 112 4.08 4.54 3.54
N THR A 113 2.82 4.55 3.18
CA THR A 113 1.69 4.67 4.10
C THR A 113 0.89 3.38 4.07
N PHE A 114 0.68 2.78 5.22
CA PHE A 114 -0.08 1.54 5.39
C PHE A 114 -1.48 1.86 5.91
N ASP A 115 -2.48 1.13 5.44
CA ASP A 115 -3.88 1.25 5.88
C ASP A 115 -4.25 0.23 6.97
N ALA A 116 -3.28 -0.55 7.46
CA ALA A 116 -3.51 -1.63 8.41
C ALA A 116 -4.36 -1.20 9.62
N GLN A 117 -4.16 0.00 10.17
CA GLN A 117 -4.97 0.47 11.30
C GLN A 117 -6.44 0.66 10.91
N THR A 118 -6.70 1.22 9.74
CA THR A 118 -8.07 1.40 9.21
C THR A 118 -8.75 0.05 9.00
N VAL A 119 -8.04 -0.88 8.37
CA VAL A 119 -8.54 -2.24 8.11
C VAL A 119 -8.79 -3.00 9.41
N LEU A 120 -7.89 -2.91 10.40
CA LEU A 120 -8.09 -3.49 11.72
C LEU A 120 -9.30 -2.89 12.44
N ASP A 121 -9.55 -1.59 12.31
CA ASP A 121 -10.72 -0.93 12.87
C ASP A 121 -12.01 -1.39 12.17
N GLU A 122 -12.01 -1.53 10.86
CA GLU A 122 -13.14 -2.10 10.10
C GLU A 122 -13.42 -3.54 10.51
N ALA A 123 -12.39 -4.38 10.58
CA ALA A 123 -12.49 -5.76 11.04
C ALA A 123 -13.00 -5.87 12.48
N TYR A 124 -12.56 -4.96 13.35
CA TYR A 124 -13.04 -4.89 14.74
C TYR A 124 -14.53 -4.50 14.83
N ASN A 125 -15.03 -3.73 13.88
CA ASN A 125 -16.39 -3.22 13.87
C ASN A 125 -17.45 -4.28 13.51
N ILE A 126 -17.05 -5.44 13.02
CA ILE A 126 -17.96 -6.56 12.77
C ILE A 126 -18.77 -6.86 14.03
N GLY A 127 -20.10 -6.93 13.89
CA GLY A 127 -21.02 -7.24 14.97
C GLY A 127 -21.11 -6.22 16.11
N ARG A 128 -20.60 -4.99 15.93
CA ARG A 128 -20.59 -3.97 17.00
C ARG A 128 -21.62 -2.86 16.83
N TYR A 129 -22.17 -2.71 15.64
CA TYR A 129 -23.18 -1.70 15.32
C TYR A 129 -24.52 -2.33 14.99
N GLY A 130 -25.60 -1.57 15.20
CA GLY A 130 -26.97 -1.99 14.94
C GLY A 130 -27.68 -2.56 16.17
N THR A 131 -28.84 -3.16 15.95
CA THR A 131 -29.64 -3.85 16.95
C THR A 131 -28.94 -5.12 17.43
N LEU A 132 -29.36 -5.67 18.57
CA LEU A 132 -28.81 -6.91 19.09
C LEU A 132 -28.93 -8.05 18.08
N GLU A 133 -30.04 -8.14 17.35
CA GLU A 133 -30.28 -9.16 16.34
C GLU A 133 -29.33 -9.04 15.15
N GLU A 134 -29.15 -7.82 14.63
CA GLU A 134 -28.19 -7.54 13.55
C GLU A 134 -26.76 -7.85 13.96
N ARG A 135 -26.39 -7.51 15.18
CA ARG A 135 -25.06 -7.79 15.72
C ARG A 135 -24.80 -9.29 15.86
N LEU A 136 -25.75 -10.03 16.39
CA LEU A 136 -25.65 -11.49 16.50
C LEU A 136 -25.55 -12.15 15.13
N ALA A 137 -26.36 -11.70 14.17
CA ALA A 137 -26.32 -12.21 12.80
C ALA A 137 -24.94 -11.97 12.14
N ALA A 138 -24.38 -10.78 12.31
CA ALA A 138 -23.05 -10.45 11.78
C ALA A 138 -21.92 -11.26 12.44
N ILE A 139 -22.02 -11.52 13.75
CA ILE A 139 -21.06 -12.37 14.47
C ILE A 139 -21.15 -13.83 14.00
N ASP A 140 -22.35 -14.34 13.83
CA ASP A 140 -22.58 -15.72 13.38
C ASP A 140 -22.15 -15.92 11.92
N ASP A 141 -22.41 -14.93 11.08
CA ASP A 141 -21.96 -14.91 9.69
C ASP A 141 -20.43 -14.91 9.60
N ALA A 142 -19.76 -14.02 10.34
CA ALA A 142 -18.30 -13.99 10.41
C ALA A 142 -17.70 -15.32 10.86
N LYS A 143 -18.33 -15.95 11.87
CA LYS A 143 -17.88 -17.24 12.39
C LYS A 143 -18.08 -18.39 11.39
N THR A 144 -19.17 -18.37 10.61
CA THR A 144 -19.58 -19.46 9.73
C THR A 144 -18.94 -19.34 8.34
N ASN A 145 -18.98 -18.14 7.77
CA ASN A 145 -18.55 -17.85 6.41
C ASN A 145 -17.18 -17.19 6.36
N GLY A 146 -16.71 -16.67 7.49
CA GLY A 146 -15.50 -15.86 7.59
C GLY A 146 -15.73 -14.40 7.19
N ALA A 147 -14.97 -13.49 7.80
CA ALA A 147 -14.90 -12.08 7.43
C ALA A 147 -13.43 -11.76 7.14
N ALA A 148 -13.05 -11.79 5.86
CA ALA A 148 -11.68 -11.62 5.41
C ALA A 148 -11.44 -10.18 4.97
N PHE A 149 -10.38 -9.58 5.49
CA PHE A 149 -9.90 -8.25 5.13
C PHE A 149 -8.46 -8.36 4.61
N THR A 150 -8.05 -7.38 3.81
CA THR A 150 -6.69 -7.30 3.27
C THR A 150 -6.17 -5.91 3.51
N THR A 151 -4.94 -5.81 4.04
CA THR A 151 -4.26 -4.54 4.18
C THR A 151 -3.59 -4.13 2.88
N GLY A 152 -3.49 -2.83 2.67
CA GLY A 152 -2.80 -2.23 1.56
C GLY A 152 -1.74 -1.24 2.02
N PHE A 153 -0.97 -0.76 1.05
CA PHE A 153 -0.06 0.36 1.25
C PHE A 153 -0.08 1.26 0.01
N SER A 154 0.27 2.50 0.22
CA SER A 154 0.42 3.49 -0.83
C SER A 154 1.80 4.14 -0.72
N TYR A 155 2.31 4.62 -1.86
CA TYR A 155 3.61 5.31 -1.94
C TYR A 155 3.42 6.79 -2.19
N ASP A 156 4.35 7.60 -1.70
CA ASP A 156 4.40 8.99 -2.09
C ASP A 156 4.84 9.12 -3.56
N ARG A 157 3.86 9.30 -4.44
CA ARG A 157 4.09 9.47 -5.89
C ARG A 157 4.97 10.67 -6.19
N THR A 158 4.86 11.76 -5.41
CA THR A 158 5.69 12.94 -5.59
C THR A 158 7.16 12.66 -5.30
N ALA A 159 7.44 11.78 -4.34
CA ALA A 159 8.81 11.33 -4.08
C ALA A 159 9.35 10.48 -5.23
N ILE A 160 8.52 9.59 -5.81
CA ILE A 160 8.90 8.80 -6.99
C ILE A 160 9.19 9.70 -8.19
N ASP A 161 8.32 10.67 -8.49
CA ASP A 161 8.52 11.62 -9.58
C ASP A 161 9.85 12.36 -9.44
N ARG A 162 10.14 12.82 -8.22
CA ARG A 162 11.38 13.52 -7.90
C ARG A 162 12.62 12.64 -8.10
N LEU A 163 12.55 11.38 -7.71
CA LEU A 163 13.63 10.42 -7.92
C LEU A 163 13.85 10.12 -9.41
N VAL A 164 12.77 9.95 -10.17
CA VAL A 164 12.85 9.77 -11.64
C VAL A 164 13.55 10.94 -12.29
N GLU A 165 13.21 12.19 -11.91
CA GLU A 165 13.89 13.39 -12.42
C GLU A 165 15.39 13.40 -12.06
N ILE A 166 15.74 13.12 -10.81
CA ILE A 166 17.14 13.09 -10.37
C ILE A 166 17.93 12.02 -11.15
N ILE A 167 17.36 10.83 -11.32
CA ILE A 167 18.04 9.74 -12.06
C ILE A 167 18.17 10.10 -13.53
N ALA A 168 17.10 10.59 -14.16
CA ALA A 168 17.09 10.98 -15.56
C ALA A 168 18.11 12.10 -15.82
N ASP A 169 18.09 13.19 -15.05
CA ASP A 169 19.01 14.32 -15.21
C ASP A 169 20.46 13.90 -15.05
N SER A 170 20.75 12.90 -14.21
CA SER A 170 22.10 12.38 -14.04
C SER A 170 22.59 11.53 -15.21
N LEU A 171 21.69 10.99 -16.02
CA LEU A 171 21.99 10.12 -17.16
C LEU A 171 21.94 10.84 -18.49
N GLU A 172 21.16 11.91 -18.59
CA GLU A 172 20.94 12.65 -19.81
C GLU A 172 22.13 13.55 -20.14
N TYR A 173 22.41 13.68 -21.42
CA TYR A 173 23.35 14.64 -21.96
C TYR A 173 22.94 15.07 -23.35
N ASP A 174 23.32 16.29 -23.71
CA ASP A 174 22.98 16.86 -25.01
C ASP A 174 23.83 16.28 -26.15
N ALA A 175 23.23 16.23 -27.34
CA ALA A 175 23.98 15.99 -28.55
C ALA A 175 24.96 17.13 -28.80
N THR A 176 26.11 16.83 -29.32
CA THR A 176 27.12 17.81 -29.68
C THR A 176 27.30 17.82 -31.20
N ASP A 177 27.05 18.97 -31.82
CA ASP A 177 27.21 19.15 -33.26
C ASP A 177 28.70 19.12 -33.67
N ALA A 178 28.93 18.70 -34.90
CA ALA A 178 30.23 18.86 -35.52
C ALA A 178 30.58 20.35 -35.69
N THR A 179 31.80 20.72 -35.44
CA THR A 179 32.32 22.09 -35.57
C THR A 179 33.61 22.08 -36.36
N LEU A 180 33.98 23.25 -36.91
CA LEU A 180 35.29 23.47 -37.47
C LEU A 180 36.32 23.53 -36.32
N ALA A 181 37.16 22.52 -36.21
CA ALA A 181 38.17 22.41 -35.15
C ALA A 181 39.43 23.21 -35.41
N ALA A 182 39.93 23.17 -36.68
CA ALA A 182 41.16 23.87 -37.07
C ALA A 182 41.19 24.10 -38.59
N PHE A 183 42.00 25.08 -39.00
CA PHE A 183 42.44 25.28 -40.37
C PHE A 183 43.95 25.31 -40.43
N ASP A 184 44.55 24.43 -41.20
CA ASP A 184 45.97 24.40 -41.46
C ASP A 184 46.28 25.29 -42.68
N VAL A 185 46.99 26.39 -42.45
CA VAL A 185 47.35 27.35 -43.48
C VAL A 185 48.38 26.78 -44.46
N GLN A 186 49.25 25.88 -44.01
CA GLN A 186 50.32 25.28 -44.82
C GLN A 186 49.75 24.26 -45.83
N THR A 187 48.88 23.37 -45.34
CA THR A 187 48.24 22.37 -46.17
C THR A 187 46.93 22.83 -46.77
N ARG A 188 46.41 23.98 -46.31
CA ARG A 188 45.09 24.54 -46.68
C ARG A 188 43.94 23.56 -46.41
N THR A 189 44.04 22.82 -45.28
CA THR A 189 43.08 21.78 -44.90
C THR A 189 42.27 22.23 -43.69
N PHE A 190 40.95 21.93 -43.75
CA PHE A 190 40.04 22.11 -42.61
C PHE A 190 39.95 20.80 -41.83
N THR A 191 40.03 20.90 -40.53
CA THR A 191 39.79 19.78 -39.60
C THR A 191 38.48 20.01 -38.87
N PHE A 192 37.62 19.02 -38.82
CA PHE A 192 36.29 19.09 -38.18
C PHE A 192 36.24 18.12 -37.00
N SER A 193 35.55 18.53 -35.94
CA SER A 193 35.23 17.64 -34.83
C SER A 193 34.17 16.62 -35.26
N GLU A 194 34.16 15.48 -34.57
CA GLU A 194 33.05 14.51 -34.72
C GLU A 194 31.85 15.02 -33.98
N ALA A 195 30.68 14.87 -34.58
CA ALA A 195 29.41 15.03 -33.87
C ALA A 195 29.20 13.86 -32.90
N LYS A 196 28.58 14.10 -31.79
CA LYS A 196 28.27 13.06 -30.79
C LYS A 196 26.77 13.09 -30.51
N PRO A 197 26.11 11.91 -30.57
CA PRO A 197 24.71 11.86 -30.17
C PRO A 197 24.54 12.15 -28.68
N GLY A 198 23.41 12.72 -28.32
CA GLY A 198 22.96 12.87 -26.94
C GLY A 198 22.18 11.65 -26.47
N TYR A 199 21.71 11.70 -25.25
CA TYR A 199 20.88 10.66 -24.67
C TYR A 199 19.78 11.27 -23.82
N ARG A 200 18.55 10.74 -23.94
CA ARG A 200 17.38 11.10 -23.11
C ARG A 200 16.77 9.85 -22.51
N VAL A 201 16.45 9.91 -21.23
CA VAL A 201 15.78 8.83 -20.50
C VAL A 201 14.28 8.91 -20.76
N ASN A 202 13.65 7.76 -20.94
CA ASN A 202 12.20 7.67 -20.95
C ASN A 202 11.70 7.70 -19.48
N ARG A 203 11.41 8.91 -18.98
CA ARG A 203 11.00 9.14 -17.60
C ARG A 203 9.71 8.39 -17.27
N THR A 204 8.75 8.37 -18.19
CA THR A 204 7.47 7.67 -18.01
C THR A 204 7.69 6.17 -17.84
N ALA A 205 8.49 5.55 -18.70
CA ALA A 205 8.78 4.12 -18.59
C ALA A 205 9.55 3.79 -17.30
N LEU A 206 10.48 4.66 -16.87
CA LEU A 206 11.20 4.48 -15.61
C LEU A 206 10.25 4.56 -14.41
N GLN A 207 9.34 5.53 -14.40
CA GLN A 207 8.32 5.67 -13.37
C GLN A 207 7.40 4.44 -13.31
N GLU A 208 6.92 3.98 -14.46
CA GLU A 208 6.07 2.80 -14.56
C GLU A 208 6.79 1.53 -14.07
N ASP A 209 8.06 1.33 -14.47
CA ASP A 209 8.88 0.19 -14.03
C ASP A 209 9.10 0.22 -12.49
N ILE A 210 9.28 1.41 -11.89
CA ILE A 210 9.39 1.56 -10.42
C ILE A 210 8.05 1.23 -9.75
N LEU A 211 6.94 1.83 -10.21
CA LEU A 211 5.60 1.58 -9.63
C LEU A 211 5.21 0.12 -9.75
N ALA A 212 5.44 -0.52 -10.90
CA ALA A 212 5.17 -1.93 -11.10
C ALA A 212 5.96 -2.82 -10.13
N ALA A 213 7.25 -2.52 -9.90
CA ALA A 213 8.06 -3.26 -8.93
C ALA A 213 7.55 -3.10 -7.49
N LEU A 214 7.03 -1.92 -7.14
CA LEU A 214 6.44 -1.64 -5.84
C LEU A 214 5.11 -2.38 -5.66
N ASP A 215 4.23 -2.31 -6.65
CA ASP A 215 2.90 -2.94 -6.62
C ASP A 215 2.98 -4.48 -6.61
N GLU A 216 4.01 -5.05 -7.27
CA GLU A 216 4.28 -6.49 -7.28
C GLU A 216 5.01 -6.98 -6.01
N GLY A 217 5.46 -6.09 -5.12
CA GLY A 217 6.29 -6.43 -3.97
C GLY A 217 7.68 -6.96 -4.34
N ALA A 218 8.16 -6.68 -5.56
CA ALA A 218 9.44 -7.12 -6.08
C ALA A 218 10.58 -6.17 -5.64
N TYR A 219 10.78 -6.08 -4.33
CA TYR A 219 11.64 -5.09 -3.69
C TYR A 219 13.14 -5.29 -3.93
N ASP A 220 13.56 -6.43 -4.46
CA ASP A 220 14.94 -6.76 -4.83
C ASP A 220 15.21 -6.62 -6.34
N ARG A 221 14.21 -6.16 -7.10
CA ARG A 221 14.33 -6.00 -8.56
C ARG A 221 15.35 -4.93 -8.91
N VAL A 222 16.15 -5.22 -9.95
CA VAL A 222 17.02 -4.24 -10.59
C VAL A 222 16.31 -3.68 -11.81
N ILE A 223 16.10 -2.35 -11.81
CA ILE A 223 15.45 -1.61 -12.89
C ILE A 223 16.55 -0.98 -13.77
N VAL A 224 16.46 -1.19 -15.08
CA VAL A 224 17.39 -0.58 -16.04
C VAL A 224 16.64 0.52 -16.79
N PRO A 225 17.01 1.80 -16.63
CA PRO A 225 16.37 2.90 -17.33
C PRO A 225 16.47 2.74 -18.84
N LYS A 226 15.36 2.89 -19.52
CA LYS A 226 15.29 2.91 -20.99
C LYS A 226 15.39 4.34 -21.48
N GLY A 227 15.95 4.55 -22.66
CA GLY A 227 16.05 5.87 -23.26
C GLY A 227 16.41 5.78 -24.73
N GLU A 228 16.53 6.93 -25.35
CA GLU A 228 16.82 7.06 -26.77
C GLU A 228 18.00 8.00 -27.01
N GLN A 229 18.69 7.77 -28.12
CA GLN A 229 19.72 8.67 -28.60
C GLN A 229 19.09 9.89 -29.26
N VAL A 230 19.64 11.05 -28.98
CA VAL A 230 19.27 12.33 -29.63
C VAL A 230 20.35 12.64 -30.66
N GLU A 231 19.95 12.63 -31.92
CA GLU A 231 20.89 12.90 -33.01
C GLU A 231 21.34 14.38 -32.98
N PRO A 232 22.61 14.64 -33.31
CA PRO A 232 23.13 15.97 -33.47
C PRO A 232 22.45 16.68 -34.65
N THR A 233 22.28 18.00 -34.55
CA THR A 233 21.68 18.81 -35.61
C THR A 233 22.61 18.88 -36.85
N ILE A 234 23.92 18.94 -36.64
CA ILE A 234 24.92 19.06 -37.69
C ILE A 234 25.91 17.90 -37.55
N THR A 235 25.88 16.98 -38.50
CA THR A 235 26.89 15.92 -38.63
C THR A 235 28.15 16.43 -39.31
N LYS A 236 29.27 15.74 -39.08
CA LYS A 236 30.54 16.08 -39.77
C LYS A 236 30.41 16.04 -41.28
N SER A 237 29.71 15.05 -41.86
CA SER A 237 29.48 14.94 -43.29
C SER A 237 28.69 16.11 -43.86
N GLN A 238 27.66 16.57 -43.16
CA GLN A 238 26.91 17.76 -43.56
C GLN A 238 27.77 19.03 -43.50
N LEU A 239 28.56 19.17 -42.43
CA LEU A 239 29.43 20.32 -42.27
C LEU A 239 30.55 20.35 -43.34
N VAL A 240 31.21 19.22 -43.57
CA VAL A 240 32.25 19.07 -44.65
C VAL A 240 31.67 19.44 -46.00
N GLY A 241 30.42 19.06 -46.31
CA GLY A 241 29.73 19.41 -47.57
C GLY A 241 29.48 20.91 -47.78
N GLN A 242 29.51 21.69 -46.72
CA GLN A 242 29.35 23.17 -46.78
C GLN A 242 30.67 23.92 -47.04
N PHE A 243 31.84 23.24 -46.91
CA PHE A 243 33.14 23.82 -47.12
C PHE A 243 33.68 23.39 -48.46
N GLY A 244 33.99 24.37 -49.31
CA GLY A 244 34.59 24.17 -50.63
C GLY A 244 35.49 25.31 -51.01
N LEU A 245 36.33 25.06 -52.01
CA LEU A 245 37.18 26.09 -52.58
C LEU A 245 36.29 27.05 -53.40
N ILE A 246 36.09 28.24 -52.92
CA ILE A 246 35.27 29.28 -53.60
C ILE A 246 36.08 29.92 -54.78
N SER A 247 37.35 30.18 -54.56
CA SER A 247 38.23 30.67 -55.60
C SER A 247 39.70 30.39 -55.29
N SER A 248 40.54 30.27 -56.29
CA SER A 248 41.99 30.21 -56.15
C SER A 248 42.63 31.30 -57.04
N PHE A 249 43.54 32.00 -56.50
CA PHE A 249 44.34 32.98 -57.23
C PHE A 249 45.84 32.65 -57.06
N THR A 250 46.56 32.52 -58.17
CA THR A 250 47.97 32.25 -58.15
C THR A 250 48.70 33.41 -58.75
N THR A 251 49.59 34.02 -57.97
CA THR A 251 50.49 35.06 -58.45
C THR A 251 51.86 34.44 -58.73
N THR A 252 52.29 34.49 -59.98
CA THR A 252 53.64 34.13 -60.34
C THR A 252 54.49 35.38 -60.33
N THR A 253 55.48 35.41 -59.48
CA THR A 253 56.49 36.45 -59.48
C THR A 253 57.64 35.96 -60.35
N THR A 254 57.79 36.51 -61.52
CA THR A 254 59.01 36.39 -62.30
C THR A 254 60.07 37.27 -61.65
N LYS A 255 61.16 36.63 -61.23
CA LYS A 255 62.32 37.36 -60.70
C LYS A 255 62.99 38.08 -61.90
N ASP A 256 62.57 39.27 -62.18
CA ASP A 256 63.28 40.15 -63.05
C ASP A 256 64.45 40.76 -62.27
N LYS A 257 65.66 40.68 -62.80
CA LYS A 257 66.91 41.03 -62.10
C LYS A 257 67.06 42.52 -61.86
N ASP A 258 66.09 43.37 -62.33
CA ASP A 258 66.13 44.81 -62.28
C ASP A 258 65.06 45.50 -61.43
N LEU A 259 64.33 44.71 -60.62
CA LEU A 259 63.39 45.34 -59.70
C LEU A 259 64.03 45.72 -58.34
N SER A 260 64.33 46.95 -58.20
CA SER A 260 64.68 47.56 -56.95
C SER A 260 63.46 47.48 -56.00
N LEU A 261 63.63 46.92 -54.79
CA LEU A 261 62.65 46.93 -53.74
C LEU A 261 62.22 48.38 -53.41
N ILE A 262 61.02 48.79 -53.86
CA ILE A 262 60.35 49.93 -53.33
C ILE A 262 59.64 49.51 -52.07
N HIS A 263 60.18 49.89 -50.93
CA HIS A 263 59.45 49.84 -49.66
C HIS A 263 58.37 50.93 -49.66
N ILE A 264 57.11 50.50 -49.56
CA ILE A 264 55.98 51.32 -49.18
C ILE A 264 55.78 51.19 -47.69
#